data_f1c799b1d760b21f3af3c00253f02678
#
_entry.id   f1c799b1d760b21f3af3c00253f02678
#
_cell.length_a   1.000
_cell.length_b   1.000
_cell.length_c   1.000
_cell.angle_alpha   90.00
_cell.angle_beta   90.00
_cell.angle_gamma   90.00
#
_symmetry.space_group_name_H-M   'P 1'
#
loop_
_entity.id
_entity.type
_entity.pdbx_description
1 polymer ?
#
loop_
_entity_poly.entity_id
_entity_poly.type
_entity_poly.pdbx_seq_one_letter_code
_entity_poly.pdbx_strand_id
1 'polypeptide(L)'
;MKEGRWVAPVNKGDFSIDPSELAILPLSNNNRGLHVIKPDDGFGYRNNFAHNNPSIGGHPAFTINDLSNLTAKLDKEKILYSDAKVYAMPGFHQIYLYDINANMLEINQEV
;
A
#
# COMPACT_ATOMS: atom_id res chain seq x y z
N MET A 1 -11.48 -19.21 -1.43
CA MET A 1 -10.70 -18.21 -0.69
C MET A 1 -11.15 -18.25 0.76
N LYS A 2 -10.25 -18.29 1.72
CA LYS A 2 -10.61 -18.26 3.14
C LYS A 2 -10.41 -16.85 3.66
N GLU A 3 -11.30 -16.42 4.56
CA GLU A 3 -11.10 -15.16 5.28
C GLU A 3 -9.83 -15.24 6.13
N GLY A 4 -8.98 -14.25 5.99
CA GLY A 4 -7.73 -14.14 6.76
C GLY A 4 -7.91 -13.24 7.98
N ARG A 5 -6.89 -13.19 8.81
CA ARG A 5 -6.81 -12.23 9.90
C ARG A 5 -5.93 -11.06 9.50
N TRP A 6 -6.47 -9.87 9.64
CA TRP A 6 -5.71 -8.65 9.52
C TRP A 6 -5.17 -8.23 10.88
N VAL A 7 -3.90 -7.86 10.91
CA VAL A 7 -3.34 -7.18 12.08
C VAL A 7 -3.46 -5.68 11.79
N ALA A 8 -4.29 -5.00 12.56
CA ALA A 8 -4.48 -3.57 12.41
C ALA A 8 -3.14 -2.82 12.44
N PRO A 9 -3.00 -1.72 11.67
CA PRO A 9 -1.83 -0.87 11.72
C PRO A 9 -1.54 -0.40 13.15
N VAL A 10 -0.26 -0.38 13.52
CA VAL A 10 0.18 -0.15 14.91
C VAL A 10 -0.06 1.29 15.36
N ASN A 11 -0.13 2.24 14.44
CA ASN A 11 -0.27 3.65 14.76
C ASN A 11 -1.71 4.12 14.62
N LYS A 12 -2.49 3.95 15.68
CA LYS A 12 -3.88 4.43 15.74
C LYS A 12 -4.04 5.96 15.55
N GLY A 13 -2.97 6.75 15.67
CA GLY A 13 -3.02 8.20 15.50
C GLY A 13 -3.06 8.66 14.05
N ASP A 14 -2.56 7.86 13.12
CA ASP A 14 -2.42 8.24 11.71
C ASP A 14 -3.50 7.63 10.80
N PHE A 15 -4.33 6.73 11.31
CA PHE A 15 -5.31 6.00 10.53
C PHE A 15 -6.71 6.11 11.13
N SER A 16 -7.65 6.39 10.27
CA SER A 16 -9.07 6.40 10.59
C SER A 16 -9.75 5.05 10.32
N ILE A 17 -8.98 4.00 10.04
CA ILE A 17 -9.55 2.71 9.67
C ILE A 17 -9.82 1.89 10.93
N ASP A 18 -11.08 1.56 11.15
CA ASP A 18 -11.48 0.58 12.15
C ASP A 18 -11.09 -0.83 11.66
N PRO A 19 -10.35 -1.63 12.45
CA PRO A 19 -10.00 -2.99 12.08
C PRO A 19 -11.19 -3.89 11.73
N SER A 20 -12.37 -3.60 12.26
CA SER A 20 -13.60 -4.33 11.92
C SER A 20 -14.12 -4.04 10.52
N GLU A 21 -13.64 -2.98 9.88
CA GLU A 21 -14.02 -2.58 8.53
C GLU A 21 -13.07 -3.14 7.46
N LEU A 22 -12.08 -3.93 7.88
CA LEU A 22 -11.11 -4.55 7.01
C LEU A 22 -11.38 -6.04 6.88
N ALA A 23 -11.51 -6.51 5.67
CA ALA A 23 -11.52 -7.93 5.37
C ALA A 23 -10.31 -8.30 4.53
N ILE A 24 -9.62 -9.36 4.90
CA ILE A 24 -8.57 -9.95 4.09
C ILE A 24 -9.01 -11.35 3.68
N LEU A 25 -8.99 -11.59 2.39
CA LEU A 25 -9.25 -12.89 1.79
C LEU A 25 -7.93 -13.43 1.20
N PRO A 26 -6.99 -13.93 2.05
CA PRO A 26 -5.69 -14.34 1.57
C PRO A 26 -5.77 -15.63 0.77
N LEU A 27 -5.00 -15.70 -0.29
CA LEU A 27 -4.76 -16.92 -1.04
C LEU A 27 -3.72 -17.81 -0.35
N SER A 28 -3.03 -17.27 0.65
CA SER A 28 -2.04 -17.98 1.45
C SER A 28 -1.99 -17.42 2.88
N ASN A 29 -1.27 -18.10 3.78
CA ASN A 29 -1.19 -17.75 5.20
C ASN A 29 -0.22 -16.58 5.53
N ASN A 30 0.46 -16.00 4.55
CA ASN A 30 1.50 -15.00 4.74
C ASN A 30 1.08 -13.61 4.25
N ASN A 31 -0.14 -13.21 4.51
CA ASN A 31 -0.68 -11.89 4.16
C ASN A 31 -0.72 -11.59 2.65
N ARG A 32 -0.66 -12.61 1.81
CA ARG A 32 -0.84 -12.50 0.36
C ARG A 32 -2.26 -12.85 -0.01
N GLY A 33 -2.89 -12.03 -0.83
CA GLY A 33 -4.24 -12.28 -1.28
C GLY A 33 -5.01 -11.02 -1.61
N LEU A 34 -6.33 -11.11 -1.58
CA LEU A 34 -7.21 -9.96 -1.81
C LEU A 34 -7.49 -9.26 -0.48
N HIS A 35 -7.10 -8.00 -0.40
CA HIS A 35 -7.47 -7.12 0.71
C HIS A 35 -8.68 -6.30 0.31
N VAL A 36 -9.78 -6.44 1.07
CA VAL A 36 -10.98 -5.62 0.91
C VAL A 36 -11.03 -4.66 2.08
N ILE A 37 -10.96 -3.37 1.79
CA ILE A 37 -10.86 -2.34 2.82
C ILE A 37 -11.88 -1.23 2.58
N LYS A 38 -12.28 -0.57 3.66
CA LYS A 38 -12.97 0.71 3.58
C LYS A 38 -11.97 1.79 3.16
N PRO A 39 -12.34 2.71 2.25
CA PRO A 39 -11.47 3.80 1.86
C PRO A 39 -11.03 4.68 3.03
N ASP A 40 -9.76 5.07 3.04
CA ASP A 40 -9.22 6.09 3.94
C ASP A 40 -9.18 7.44 3.23
N ASP A 41 -10.22 8.24 3.42
CA ASP A 41 -10.38 9.53 2.73
C ASP A 41 -9.27 10.54 3.04
N GLY A 42 -8.60 10.40 4.18
CA GLY A 42 -7.52 11.30 4.59
C GLY A 42 -6.13 10.92 4.08
N PHE A 43 -5.99 9.82 3.37
CA PHE A 43 -4.68 9.28 2.98
C PHE A 43 -3.79 10.27 2.24
N GLY A 44 -4.29 10.88 1.19
CA GLY A 44 -3.51 11.80 0.34
C GLY A 44 -3.04 13.05 1.08
N TYR A 45 -3.84 13.55 1.98
CA TYR A 45 -3.53 14.76 2.75
C TYR A 45 -2.42 14.52 3.79
N ARG A 46 -2.43 13.35 4.43
CA ARG A 46 -1.45 13.02 5.47
C ARG A 46 -0.04 12.80 4.94
N ASN A 47 0.07 12.27 3.73
CA ASN A 47 1.35 11.78 3.19
C ASN A 47 1.88 12.63 2.03
N ASN A 48 1.32 13.81 1.78
CA ASN A 48 1.69 14.63 0.63
C ASN A 48 1.71 13.79 -0.68
N PHE A 49 0.66 13.03 -0.89
CA PHE A 49 0.58 11.96 -1.88
C PHE A 49 0.32 12.56 -3.27
N ALA A 50 1.11 12.20 -4.25
CA ALA A 50 1.05 12.74 -5.60
C ALA A 50 0.13 11.96 -6.54
N HIS A 51 -0.38 10.81 -6.11
CA HIS A 51 -1.25 9.92 -6.87
C HIS A 51 -2.67 9.91 -6.28
N ASN A 52 -3.60 9.28 -6.99
CA ASN A 52 -4.92 9.04 -6.45
C ASN A 52 -4.86 8.24 -5.15
N ASN A 53 -5.90 8.36 -4.33
CA ASN A 53 -5.98 7.61 -3.08
C ASN A 53 -5.94 6.09 -3.34
N PRO A 54 -4.91 5.36 -2.90
CA PRO A 54 -4.76 3.93 -3.18
C PRO A 54 -5.78 3.06 -2.47
N SER A 55 -6.49 3.58 -1.47
CA SER A 55 -7.57 2.87 -0.80
C SER A 55 -8.87 2.86 -1.62
N ILE A 56 -8.91 3.54 -2.78
CA ILE A 56 -10.06 3.62 -3.66
C ILE A 56 -9.71 3.00 -5.02
N GLY A 57 -10.59 2.12 -5.54
CA GLY A 57 -10.47 1.56 -6.87
C GLY A 57 -9.59 0.30 -6.99
N GLY A 58 -8.83 0.00 -5.97
CA GLY A 58 -7.96 -1.18 -5.94
C GLY A 58 -6.68 -1.04 -6.78
N HIS A 59 -5.70 -1.88 -6.48
CA HIS A 59 -4.41 -1.95 -7.17
C HIS A 59 -3.71 -3.27 -6.85
N PRO A 60 -2.87 -3.79 -7.74
CA PRO A 60 -1.96 -4.89 -7.41
C PRO A 60 -0.80 -4.39 -6.55
N ALA A 61 -0.31 -5.24 -5.65
CA ALA A 61 0.87 -4.99 -4.84
C ALA A 61 1.97 -6.02 -5.14
N PHE A 62 3.21 -5.55 -5.24
CA PHE A 62 4.38 -6.37 -5.49
C PHE A 62 5.40 -6.18 -4.38
N THR A 63 5.89 -7.28 -3.81
CA THR A 63 6.96 -7.23 -2.81
C THR A 63 8.31 -7.44 -3.47
N ILE A 64 9.26 -6.57 -3.14
CA ILE A 64 10.63 -6.62 -3.65
C ILE A 64 11.63 -6.61 -2.48
N ASN A 65 12.89 -6.94 -2.76
CA ASN A 65 13.94 -7.02 -1.73
C ASN A 65 14.74 -5.72 -1.55
N ASP A 66 14.69 -4.80 -2.50
CA ASP A 66 15.50 -3.57 -2.48
C ASP A 66 14.72 -2.39 -3.07
N LEU A 67 13.94 -1.77 -2.20
CA LEU A 67 13.12 -0.61 -2.55
C LEU A 67 14.00 0.63 -2.81
N SER A 68 15.14 0.75 -2.12
CA SER A 68 16.06 1.88 -2.29
C SER A 68 16.67 1.91 -3.69
N ASN A 69 17.05 0.74 -4.22
CA ASN A 69 17.54 0.64 -5.60
C ASN A 69 16.44 0.97 -6.61
N LEU A 70 15.20 0.54 -6.35
CA LEU A 70 14.09 0.90 -7.23
C LEU A 70 13.82 2.40 -7.22
N THR A 71 13.71 3.03 -6.05
CA THR A 71 13.46 4.47 -5.96
C THR A 71 14.56 5.29 -6.62
N ALA A 72 15.84 4.89 -6.46
CA ALA A 72 16.96 5.55 -7.15
C ALA A 72 16.82 5.46 -8.69
N LYS A 73 16.33 4.35 -9.22
CA LYS A 73 16.05 4.21 -10.66
C LYS A 73 14.88 5.08 -11.09
N LEU A 74 13.79 5.11 -10.31
CA LEU A 74 12.63 5.96 -10.60
C LEU A 74 13.04 7.45 -10.63
N ASP A 75 13.84 7.88 -9.66
CA ASP A 75 14.37 9.25 -9.60
C ASP A 75 15.24 9.59 -10.83
N LYS A 76 16.14 8.68 -11.21
CA LYS A 76 16.99 8.84 -12.38
C LYS A 76 16.18 8.97 -13.67
N GLU A 77 15.14 8.16 -13.81
CA GLU A 77 14.26 8.15 -15.00
C GLU A 77 13.13 9.21 -14.89
N LYS A 78 13.11 10.00 -13.80
CA LYS A 78 12.09 11.02 -13.52
C LYS A 78 10.66 10.46 -13.52
N ILE A 79 10.51 9.24 -13.02
CA ILE A 79 9.21 8.60 -12.83
C ILE A 79 8.70 8.97 -11.45
N LEU A 80 7.53 9.62 -11.42
CA LEU A 80 6.90 10.03 -10.17
C LEU A 80 6.40 8.82 -9.39
N TYR A 81 6.72 8.78 -8.09
CA TYR A 81 6.13 7.85 -7.14
C TYR A 81 5.73 8.57 -5.85
N SER A 82 4.81 8.00 -5.11
CA SER A 82 4.40 8.50 -3.79
C SER A 82 4.89 7.53 -2.72
N ASP A 83 5.64 8.05 -1.77
CA ASP A 83 6.21 7.27 -0.67
C ASP A 83 5.28 7.34 0.56
N ALA A 84 4.56 6.24 0.79
CA ALA A 84 3.65 6.12 1.92
C ALA A 84 4.32 5.63 3.21
N LYS A 85 5.62 5.32 3.16
CA LYS A 85 6.33 4.73 4.30
C LYS A 85 5.69 3.42 4.75
N VAL A 86 5.71 3.14 6.05
CA VAL A 86 4.94 2.04 6.63
C VAL A 86 3.52 2.54 6.88
N TYR A 87 2.61 2.24 5.97
CA TYR A 87 1.25 2.76 6.03
C TYR A 87 0.24 1.71 6.52
N ALA A 88 -0.35 0.95 5.61
CA ALA A 88 -1.47 0.06 5.93
C ALA A 88 -1.03 -1.31 6.43
N MET A 89 0.17 -1.72 6.10
CA MET A 89 0.69 -3.05 6.42
C MET A 89 1.92 -2.93 7.33
N PRO A 90 1.79 -3.25 8.62
CA PRO A 90 2.92 -3.20 9.56
C PRO A 90 4.11 -4.02 9.05
N GLY A 91 5.31 -3.45 9.13
CA GLY A 91 6.53 -4.11 8.68
C GLY A 91 6.78 -4.02 7.17
N PHE A 92 5.98 -3.25 6.42
CA PHE A 92 6.21 -3.04 4.99
C PHE A 92 6.28 -1.56 4.65
N HIS A 93 7.38 -1.15 4.03
CA HIS A 93 7.52 0.16 3.41
C HIS A 93 6.86 0.11 2.04
N GLN A 94 5.94 1.03 1.75
CA GLN A 94 5.09 1.04 0.57
C GLN A 94 5.32 2.30 -0.26
N ILE A 95 5.47 2.14 -1.58
CA ILE A 95 5.39 3.24 -2.55
C ILE A 95 4.30 2.94 -3.58
N TYR A 96 3.77 4.00 -4.18
CA TYR A 96 2.73 3.92 -5.20
C TYR A 96 3.15 4.69 -6.44
N LEU A 97 2.87 4.13 -7.61
CA LEU A 97 3.12 4.76 -8.90
C LEU A 97 2.10 4.29 -9.93
N TYR A 98 2.08 4.95 -11.08
CA TYR A 98 1.27 4.51 -12.22
C TYR A 98 2.12 3.77 -13.24
N ASP A 99 1.53 2.76 -13.88
CA ASP A 99 2.05 2.21 -15.10
C ASP A 99 1.77 3.15 -16.29
N ILE A 100 2.22 2.76 -17.49
CA ILE A 100 2.03 3.57 -18.71
C ILE A 100 0.55 3.77 -19.08
N ASN A 101 -0.36 2.92 -18.60
CA ASN A 101 -1.80 3.00 -18.82
C ASN A 101 -2.54 3.68 -17.66
N ALA A 102 -1.82 4.32 -16.74
CA ALA A 102 -2.35 4.95 -15.54
C ALA A 102 -3.03 3.97 -14.55
N ASN A 103 -2.66 2.70 -14.58
CA ASN A 103 -3.04 1.77 -13.53
C ASN A 103 -2.13 1.99 -12.31
N MET A 104 -2.73 2.06 -11.13
CA MET A 104 -1.95 2.17 -9.91
C MET A 104 -1.29 0.84 -9.55
N LEU A 105 -0.04 0.93 -9.13
CA LEU A 105 0.75 -0.17 -8.60
C LEU A 105 1.25 0.18 -7.21
N GLU A 106 1.18 -0.76 -6.29
CA GLU A 106 1.92 -0.70 -5.04
C GLU A 106 3.19 -1.53 -5.18
N ILE A 107 4.32 -0.97 -4.77
CA ILE A 107 5.56 -1.72 -4.58
C ILE A 107 5.95 -1.61 -3.11
N ASN A 108 6.23 -2.73 -2.50
CA ASN A 108 6.57 -2.76 -1.09
C ASN A 108 7.79 -3.62 -0.79
N GLN A 109 8.38 -3.35 0.36
CA GLN A 109 9.50 -4.11 0.92
C GLN A 109 9.25 -4.35 2.40
N GLU A 110 9.52 -5.57 2.86
CA GLU A 110 9.54 -5.90 4.28
C GLU A 110 10.71 -5.19 4.99
N VAL A 111 10.42 -4.53 6.09
CA VAL A 111 11.38 -3.74 6.87
C VAL A 111 11.41 -4.13 8.36
#